data_b70b3ee6c3781e8dad3471015ebae2e4
#
_entry.id   b70b3ee6c3781e8dad3471015ebae2e4
#
_cell.length_a   1.000
_cell.length_b   1.000
_cell.length_c   1.000
_cell.angle_alpha   90.00
_cell.angle_beta   90.00
_cell.angle_gamma   90.00
#
_symmetry.space_group_name_H-M   'P 1'
#
loop_
_entity.id
_entity.type
_entity.pdbx_description
1 polymer ?
#
loop_
_entity_poly.entity_id
_entity_poly.type
_entity_poly.pdbx_seq_one_letter_code
_entity_poly.pdbx_strand_id
1 'polypeptide(L)'
;GLTWMEALYKALVLLVIACPCALVIATPVTVVSGLASAARRGILIKGGVYLEDAHKLKAIALDKTGTITEGKPKLVAQHMLSTSLAEAQILGWAADLAGQSDHPVSKAIAQGLGAGRGSVSDFKALAGRGVEAQLEGQRLILGNHRLIEERGLCTPAVEVQLKAQEAQG
;
A
#
# COMPACT_ATOMS: atom_id res chain seq x y z
N GLY A 1 -62.25 8.50 -44.77
CA GLY A 1 -61.76 8.14 -43.50
C GLY A 1 -60.72 6.99 -43.62
N LEU A 2 -59.68 6.97 -42.77
CA LEU A 2 -58.68 5.90 -42.71
C LEU A 2 -59.39 4.58 -42.40
N THR A 3 -59.04 3.51 -43.07
CA THR A 3 -59.47 2.17 -42.70
C THR A 3 -58.76 1.78 -41.41
N TRP A 4 -59.36 0.85 -40.62
CA TRP A 4 -58.74 0.35 -39.37
C TRP A 4 -57.29 -0.15 -39.57
N MET A 5 -57.01 -0.86 -40.66
CA MET A 5 -55.72 -1.38 -41.03
C MET A 5 -54.70 -0.27 -41.30
N GLU A 6 -55.10 0.78 -42.04
CA GLU A 6 -54.23 1.94 -42.28
C GLU A 6 -53.92 2.71 -41.00
N ALA A 7 -54.89 2.86 -40.14
CA ALA A 7 -54.68 3.51 -38.82
C ALA A 7 -53.72 2.70 -37.97
N LEU A 8 -53.87 1.39 -37.89
CA LEU A 8 -52.97 0.47 -37.16
C LEU A 8 -51.55 0.52 -37.74
N TYR A 9 -51.42 0.45 -39.07
CA TYR A 9 -50.14 0.53 -39.75
C TYR A 9 -49.39 1.85 -39.40
N LYS A 10 -50.08 2.97 -39.51
CA LYS A 10 -49.51 4.29 -39.17
C LYS A 10 -49.11 4.39 -37.70
N ALA A 11 -49.88 3.82 -36.78
CA ALA A 11 -49.58 3.78 -35.37
C ALA A 11 -48.31 2.96 -35.09
N LEU A 12 -48.17 1.78 -35.72
CA LEU A 12 -46.99 0.94 -35.59
C LEU A 12 -45.74 1.60 -36.19
N VAL A 13 -45.85 2.25 -37.34
CA VAL A 13 -44.77 3.00 -37.96
C VAL A 13 -44.31 4.14 -37.03
N LEU A 14 -45.23 4.87 -36.45
CA LEU A 14 -44.93 5.95 -35.51
C LEU A 14 -44.22 5.40 -34.27
N LEU A 15 -44.67 4.25 -33.76
CA LEU A 15 -44.03 3.59 -32.61
C LEU A 15 -42.57 3.20 -32.91
N VAL A 16 -42.30 2.63 -34.08
CA VAL A 16 -40.94 2.25 -34.50
C VAL A 16 -40.05 3.47 -34.71
N ILE A 17 -40.55 4.54 -35.31
CA ILE A 17 -39.80 5.78 -35.54
C ILE A 17 -39.49 6.48 -34.20
N ALA A 18 -40.44 6.47 -33.27
CA ALA A 18 -40.29 7.08 -31.96
C ALA A 18 -39.39 6.27 -31.00
N CYS A 19 -39.04 5.03 -31.37
CA CYS A 19 -38.17 4.20 -30.54
C CYS A 19 -36.71 4.64 -30.71
N PRO A 20 -36.03 5.14 -29.66
CA PRO A 20 -34.62 5.48 -29.71
C PRO A 20 -33.71 4.25 -29.55
N CYS A 21 -34.04 3.15 -30.31
CA CYS A 21 -33.42 1.84 -30.12
C CYS A 21 -31.89 1.87 -30.23
N ALA A 22 -31.35 2.66 -31.15
CA ALA A 22 -29.91 2.83 -31.30
C ALA A 22 -29.27 3.46 -30.07
N LEU A 23 -29.92 4.48 -29.47
CA LEU A 23 -29.42 5.15 -28.27
C LEU A 23 -29.51 4.24 -27.03
N VAL A 24 -30.62 3.50 -26.92
CA VAL A 24 -30.85 2.58 -25.79
C VAL A 24 -29.80 1.45 -25.73
N ILE A 25 -29.35 0.99 -26.92
CA ILE A 25 -28.32 -0.06 -27.02
C ILE A 25 -26.92 0.53 -26.93
N ALA A 26 -26.67 1.69 -27.51
CA ALA A 26 -25.32 2.28 -27.56
C ALA A 26 -24.75 2.59 -26.20
N THR A 27 -25.55 3.12 -25.27
CA THR A 27 -25.11 3.50 -23.93
C THR A 27 -24.56 2.31 -23.11
N PRO A 28 -25.33 1.21 -22.90
CA PRO A 28 -24.80 0.07 -22.12
C PRO A 28 -23.63 -0.62 -22.82
N VAL A 29 -23.62 -0.70 -24.14
CA VAL A 29 -22.49 -1.28 -24.88
C VAL A 29 -21.22 -0.46 -24.69
N THR A 30 -21.30 0.86 -24.72
CA THR A 30 -20.17 1.75 -24.48
C THR A 30 -19.63 1.58 -23.06
N VAL A 31 -20.51 1.55 -22.07
CA VAL A 31 -20.13 1.37 -20.65
C VAL A 31 -19.45 0.00 -20.44
N VAL A 32 -20.05 -1.09 -20.94
CA VAL A 32 -19.47 -2.44 -20.81
C VAL A 32 -18.12 -2.51 -21.53
N SER A 33 -17.99 -1.95 -22.72
CA SER A 33 -16.73 -1.90 -23.46
C SER A 33 -15.65 -1.11 -22.71
N GLY A 34 -16.03 0.02 -22.11
CA GLY A 34 -15.15 0.83 -21.27
C GLY A 34 -14.65 0.08 -20.02
N LEU A 35 -15.56 -0.58 -19.29
CA LEU A 35 -15.24 -1.40 -18.13
C LEU A 35 -14.32 -2.58 -18.50
N ALA A 36 -14.61 -3.27 -19.61
CA ALA A 36 -13.79 -4.37 -20.10
C ALA A 36 -12.39 -3.91 -20.52
N SER A 37 -12.28 -2.74 -21.16
CA SER A 37 -10.99 -2.16 -21.53
C SER A 37 -10.16 -1.77 -20.30
N ALA A 38 -10.79 -1.19 -19.28
CA ALA A 38 -10.16 -0.85 -18.01
C ALA A 38 -9.67 -2.13 -17.28
N ALA A 39 -10.52 -3.15 -17.18
CA ALA A 39 -10.21 -4.41 -16.53
C ALA A 39 -9.01 -5.14 -17.18
N ARG A 40 -8.92 -5.13 -18.52
CA ARG A 40 -7.77 -5.70 -19.25
C ARG A 40 -6.43 -5.01 -18.92
N ARG A 41 -6.49 -3.78 -18.43
CA ARG A 41 -5.32 -3.00 -17.96
C ARG A 41 -5.11 -3.07 -16.45
N GLY A 42 -5.84 -3.94 -15.77
CA GLY A 42 -5.77 -4.09 -14.30
C GLY A 42 -6.53 -3.01 -13.52
N ILE A 43 -7.31 -2.16 -14.18
CA ILE A 43 -8.10 -1.10 -13.54
C ILE A 43 -9.50 -1.65 -13.28
N LEU A 44 -9.85 -1.84 -12.01
CA LEU A 44 -11.15 -2.32 -11.58
C LEU A 44 -12.05 -1.16 -11.19
N ILE A 45 -13.13 -0.95 -11.94
CA ILE A 45 -14.13 0.07 -11.69
C ILE A 45 -15.38 -0.61 -11.13
N LYS A 46 -15.90 -0.14 -9.97
CA LYS A 46 -17.02 -0.78 -9.25
C LYS A 46 -18.35 -0.81 -10.01
N GLY A 47 -18.49 -0.05 -11.10
CA GLY A 47 -19.71 -0.04 -11.90
C GLY A 47 -19.71 1.06 -12.95
N GLY A 48 -20.64 0.97 -13.92
CA GLY A 48 -20.74 1.90 -15.03
C GLY A 48 -21.00 3.35 -14.62
N VAL A 49 -21.77 3.54 -13.56
CA VAL A 49 -22.07 4.88 -13.02
C VAL A 49 -20.79 5.65 -12.65
N TYR A 50 -19.80 4.97 -12.05
CA TYR A 50 -18.52 5.61 -11.71
C TYR A 50 -17.70 5.96 -12.94
N LEU A 51 -17.81 5.17 -14.02
CA LEU A 51 -17.17 5.46 -15.29
C LEU A 51 -17.81 6.69 -15.95
N GLU A 52 -19.15 6.75 -15.94
CA GLU A 52 -19.91 7.87 -16.51
C GLU A 52 -19.67 9.17 -15.72
N ASP A 53 -19.63 9.11 -14.40
CA ASP A 53 -19.44 10.29 -13.55
C ASP A 53 -17.97 10.76 -13.44
N ALA A 54 -17.03 10.02 -14.03
CA ALA A 54 -15.61 10.39 -14.02
C ALA A 54 -15.35 11.82 -14.57
N HIS A 55 -16.14 12.28 -15.53
CA HIS A 55 -16.02 13.63 -16.10
C HIS A 55 -16.43 14.74 -15.12
N LYS A 56 -17.15 14.42 -14.03
CA LYS A 56 -17.62 15.35 -13.01
C LYS A 56 -16.67 15.51 -11.83
N LEU A 57 -15.57 14.74 -11.81
CA LEU A 57 -14.62 14.76 -10.68
C LEU A 57 -14.01 16.14 -10.52
N LYS A 58 -14.08 16.65 -9.29
CA LYS A 58 -13.46 17.91 -8.85
C LYS A 58 -12.32 17.69 -7.85
N ALA A 59 -12.30 16.55 -7.20
CA ALA A 59 -11.28 16.17 -6.23
C ALA A 59 -11.04 14.66 -6.29
N ILE A 60 -9.82 14.24 -6.02
CA ILE A 60 -9.41 12.83 -5.96
C ILE A 60 -8.80 12.58 -4.58
N ALA A 61 -9.32 11.59 -3.86
CA ALA A 61 -8.70 11.08 -2.64
C ALA A 61 -7.99 9.77 -2.99
N LEU A 62 -6.69 9.73 -2.73
CA LEU A 62 -5.85 8.57 -3.01
C LEU A 62 -5.38 7.94 -1.71
N ASP A 63 -5.42 6.59 -1.63
CA ASP A 63 -4.70 5.88 -0.58
C ASP A 63 -3.19 6.02 -0.80
N LYS A 64 -2.43 6.10 0.30
CA LYS A 64 -0.98 6.24 0.23
C LYS A 64 -0.31 4.91 -0.04
N THR A 65 -0.58 3.92 0.82
CA THR A 65 0.18 2.68 0.89
C THR A 65 -0.25 1.69 -0.18
N GLY A 66 0.66 1.33 -1.08
CA GLY A 66 0.35 0.42 -2.19
C GLY A 66 -0.37 1.08 -3.37
N THR A 67 -0.70 2.39 -3.28
CA THR A 67 -1.29 3.17 -4.38
C THR A 67 -0.32 4.23 -4.90
N ILE A 68 0.12 5.14 -4.03
CA ILE A 68 1.16 6.14 -4.35
C ILE A 68 2.56 5.55 -4.11
N THR A 69 2.68 4.69 -3.10
CA THR A 69 3.92 3.99 -2.76
C THR A 69 3.83 2.51 -3.15
N GLU A 70 4.96 1.85 -3.31
CA GLU A 70 5.03 0.41 -3.59
C GLU A 70 4.52 -0.46 -2.43
N GLY A 71 4.28 0.12 -1.25
CA GLY A 71 3.88 -0.61 -0.04
C GLY A 71 4.94 -1.58 0.51
N LYS A 72 6.17 -1.48 -0.01
CA LYS A 72 7.30 -2.33 0.38
C LYS A 72 8.37 -1.47 1.05
N PRO A 73 8.53 -1.56 2.38
CA PRO A 73 9.63 -0.91 3.07
C PRO A 73 10.98 -1.39 2.51
N LYS A 74 11.96 -0.51 2.46
CA LYS A 74 13.34 -0.83 2.10
C LYS A 74 14.29 -0.15 3.10
N LEU A 75 15.36 -0.81 3.48
CA LEU A 75 16.45 -0.19 4.23
C LEU A 75 17.22 0.73 3.27
N VAL A 76 17.21 2.04 3.52
CA VAL A 76 17.84 3.06 2.67
C VAL A 76 19.17 3.54 3.21
N ALA A 77 19.34 3.58 4.53
CA ALA A 77 20.55 4.03 5.19
C ALA A 77 20.72 3.34 6.54
N GLN A 78 21.97 3.27 7.00
CA GLN A 78 22.35 2.79 8.32
C GLN A 78 23.44 3.70 8.86
N HIS A 79 23.38 3.99 10.16
CA HIS A 79 24.35 4.83 10.84
C HIS A 79 24.76 4.19 12.16
N MET A 80 26.05 3.94 12.30
CA MET A 80 26.63 3.43 13.55
C MET A 80 26.89 4.59 14.49
N LEU A 81 26.38 4.50 15.70
CA LEU A 81 26.59 5.49 16.77
C LEU A 81 27.48 4.96 17.89
N SER A 82 27.71 3.65 17.93
CA SER A 82 28.62 3.02 18.89
C SER A 82 29.95 2.69 18.25
N THR A 83 31.03 2.95 18.95
CA THR A 83 32.40 2.60 18.57
C THR A 83 32.98 1.44 19.38
N SER A 84 32.20 0.88 20.33
CA SER A 84 32.66 -0.15 21.24
C SER A 84 32.57 -1.58 20.71
N LEU A 85 31.74 -1.81 19.67
CA LEU A 85 31.56 -3.12 19.05
C LEU A 85 31.85 -3.03 17.54
N ALA A 86 32.25 -4.15 16.95
CA ALA A 86 32.46 -4.20 15.49
C ALA A 86 31.11 -3.98 14.76
N GLU A 87 31.11 -3.12 13.75
CA GLU A 87 29.92 -2.84 12.95
C GLU A 87 29.27 -4.09 12.38
N ALA A 88 30.07 -5.02 11.85
CA ALA A 88 29.59 -6.29 11.32
C ALA A 88 28.83 -7.13 12.34
N GLN A 89 29.23 -7.09 13.61
CA GLN A 89 28.57 -7.80 14.69
C GLN A 89 27.20 -7.20 15.02
N ILE A 90 27.12 -5.88 15.12
CA ILE A 90 25.86 -5.17 15.40
C ILE A 90 24.87 -5.36 14.26
N LEU A 91 25.32 -5.25 13.02
CA LEU A 91 24.49 -5.47 11.84
C LEU A 91 24.00 -6.94 11.74
N GLY A 92 24.85 -7.91 12.09
CA GLY A 92 24.48 -9.31 12.20
C GLY A 92 23.37 -9.53 13.25
N TRP A 93 23.54 -9.00 14.44
CA TRP A 93 22.53 -9.07 15.50
C TRP A 93 21.20 -8.39 15.12
N ALA A 94 21.28 -7.22 14.47
CA ALA A 94 20.10 -6.54 13.97
C ALA A 94 19.35 -7.36 12.90
N ALA A 95 20.08 -8.01 12.01
CA ALA A 95 19.50 -8.90 10.99
C ALA A 95 18.84 -10.14 11.62
N ASP A 96 19.51 -10.77 12.59
CA ASP A 96 18.97 -11.93 13.32
C ASP A 96 17.69 -11.57 14.06
N LEU A 97 17.69 -10.46 14.79
CA LEU A 97 16.54 -10.00 15.55
C LEU A 97 15.38 -9.59 14.64
N ALA A 98 15.67 -8.87 13.57
CA ALA A 98 14.67 -8.45 12.58
C ALA A 98 14.07 -9.66 11.82
N GLY A 99 14.87 -10.67 11.53
CA GLY A 99 14.46 -11.90 10.84
C GLY A 99 13.46 -12.76 11.61
N GLN A 100 13.36 -12.60 12.94
CA GLN A 100 12.38 -13.31 13.78
C GLN A 100 10.98 -12.67 13.73
N SER A 101 10.84 -11.49 13.14
CA SER A 101 9.59 -10.75 13.10
C SER A 101 8.92 -10.83 11.71
N ASP A 102 7.61 -11.07 11.69
CA ASP A 102 6.81 -11.03 10.45
C ASP A 102 6.43 -9.63 9.99
N HIS A 103 6.79 -8.60 10.77
CA HIS A 103 6.46 -7.23 10.43
C HIS A 103 7.19 -6.77 9.15
N PRO A 104 6.51 -6.09 8.19
CA PRO A 104 7.12 -5.69 6.92
C PRO A 104 8.41 -4.87 7.05
N VAL A 105 8.48 -3.98 8.02
CA VAL A 105 9.69 -3.17 8.31
C VAL A 105 10.83 -4.05 8.79
N SER A 106 10.56 -4.99 9.70
CA SER A 106 11.58 -5.93 10.18
C SER A 106 12.12 -6.80 9.05
N LYS A 107 11.24 -7.32 8.19
CA LYS A 107 11.65 -8.08 6.99
C LYS A 107 12.55 -7.24 6.05
N ALA A 108 12.20 -5.97 5.86
CA ALA A 108 13.02 -5.06 5.05
C ALA A 108 14.41 -4.81 5.65
N ILE A 109 14.50 -4.69 6.99
CA ILE A 109 15.77 -4.56 7.71
C ILE A 109 16.59 -5.84 7.54
N ALA A 110 16.01 -7.00 7.80
CA ALA A 110 16.70 -8.29 7.65
C ALA A 110 17.20 -8.52 6.21
N GLN A 111 16.40 -8.17 5.21
CA GLN A 111 16.81 -8.27 3.81
C GLN A 111 17.92 -7.28 3.44
N GLY A 112 17.85 -6.05 3.95
CA GLY A 112 18.83 -5.00 3.66
C GLY A 112 20.18 -5.24 4.33
N LEU A 113 20.21 -5.83 5.53
CA LEU A 113 21.43 -6.14 6.27
C LEU A 113 22.04 -7.51 5.89
N GLY A 114 21.28 -8.36 5.21
CA GLY A 114 21.69 -9.75 4.92
C GLY A 114 21.33 -10.72 6.03
N ALA A 115 21.51 -12.01 5.76
CA ALA A 115 21.16 -13.05 6.71
C ALA A 115 22.12 -13.02 7.94
N GLY A 116 21.57 -12.84 9.11
CA GLY A 116 22.24 -13.11 10.38
C GLY A 116 22.48 -14.63 10.56
N ARG A 117 23.37 -15.00 11.43
CA ARG A 117 23.75 -16.39 11.70
C ARG A 117 23.67 -16.75 13.19
N GLY A 118 23.09 -15.84 14.00
CA GLY A 118 22.98 -16.01 15.45
C GLY A 118 21.72 -16.77 15.87
N SER A 119 21.81 -17.43 17.01
CA SER A 119 20.67 -18.06 17.67
C SER A 119 19.98 -17.04 18.57
N VAL A 120 18.74 -16.70 18.25
CA VAL A 120 17.92 -15.77 19.04
C VAL A 120 17.16 -16.55 20.10
N SER A 121 17.26 -16.13 21.36
CA SER A 121 16.46 -16.65 22.47
C SER A 121 15.60 -15.54 23.10
N ASP A 122 14.58 -15.94 23.84
CA ASP A 122 13.66 -15.03 24.54
C ASP A 122 13.08 -13.91 23.68
N PHE A 123 12.74 -14.25 22.42
CA PHE A 123 12.14 -13.28 21.47
C PHE A 123 10.78 -12.80 21.96
N LYS A 124 10.60 -11.49 21.98
CA LYS A 124 9.36 -10.83 22.39
C LYS A 124 9.01 -9.69 21.47
N ALA A 125 7.85 -9.79 20.85
CA ALA A 125 7.28 -8.69 20.04
C ALA A 125 6.58 -7.67 20.95
N LEU A 126 6.91 -6.40 20.76
CA LEU A 126 6.29 -5.26 21.46
C LEU A 126 5.37 -4.56 20.45
N ALA A 127 4.07 -4.76 20.59
CA ALA A 127 3.07 -4.29 19.64
C ALA A 127 3.21 -2.78 19.35
N GLY A 128 3.37 -2.42 18.07
CA GLY A 128 3.51 -1.03 17.61
C GLY A 128 4.82 -0.33 18.03
N ARG A 129 5.79 -1.06 18.60
CA ARG A 129 7.04 -0.48 19.13
C ARG A 129 8.30 -1.12 18.59
N GLY A 130 8.31 -2.44 18.44
CA GLY A 130 9.48 -3.18 17.98
C GLY A 130 9.56 -4.59 18.53
N VAL A 131 10.78 -5.09 18.68
CA VAL A 131 11.06 -6.43 19.19
C VAL A 131 12.25 -6.40 20.14
N GLU A 132 12.28 -7.32 21.09
CA GLU A 132 13.42 -7.55 21.98
C GLU A 132 13.75 -9.04 22.05
N ALA A 133 15.02 -9.36 22.25
CA ALA A 133 15.46 -10.73 22.43
C ALA A 133 16.83 -10.79 23.09
N GLN A 134 17.30 -12.01 23.40
CA GLN A 134 18.65 -12.26 23.83
C GLN A 134 19.45 -12.96 22.74
N LEU A 135 20.63 -12.43 22.44
CA LEU A 135 21.64 -13.03 21.59
C LEU A 135 22.97 -13.06 22.32
N GLU A 136 23.62 -14.21 22.33
CA GLU A 136 24.96 -14.36 22.95
C GLU A 136 25.04 -13.84 24.40
N GLY A 137 23.93 -13.97 25.16
CA GLY A 137 23.83 -13.48 26.52
C GLY A 137 23.59 -11.97 26.68
N GLN A 138 23.45 -11.24 25.58
CA GLN A 138 23.12 -9.82 25.57
C GLN A 138 21.66 -9.57 25.21
N ARG A 139 21.04 -8.64 25.93
CA ARG A 139 19.67 -8.19 25.61
C ARG A 139 19.71 -7.13 24.51
N LEU A 140 19.06 -7.42 23.40
CA LEU A 140 18.96 -6.56 22.25
C LEU A 140 17.54 -6.06 22.05
N ILE A 141 17.41 -4.82 21.61
CA ILE A 141 16.15 -4.17 21.30
C ILE A 141 16.24 -3.60 19.89
N LEU A 142 15.27 -3.93 19.05
CA LEU A 142 15.07 -3.32 17.74
C LEU A 142 13.69 -2.66 17.75
N GLY A 143 13.64 -1.36 17.74
CA GLY A 143 12.38 -0.64 17.89
C GLY A 143 12.37 0.74 17.23
N ASN A 144 11.18 1.34 17.22
CA ASN A 144 11.01 2.71 16.76
C ASN A 144 11.58 3.71 17.78
N HIS A 145 11.66 5.00 17.38
CA HIS A 145 12.17 6.09 18.21
C HIS A 145 11.50 6.12 19.59
N ARG A 146 10.18 5.98 19.63
CA ARG A 146 9.41 5.97 20.88
C ARG A 146 9.86 4.92 21.88
N LEU A 147 10.16 3.69 21.42
CA LEU A 147 10.66 2.63 22.31
C LEU A 147 12.03 2.97 22.86
N ILE A 148 12.92 3.50 22.01
CA ILE A 148 14.28 3.88 22.40
C ILE A 148 14.25 5.02 23.43
N GLU A 149 13.36 6.00 23.26
CA GLU A 149 13.12 7.09 24.18
C GLU A 149 12.57 6.60 25.53
N GLU A 150 11.53 5.76 25.53
CA GLU A 150 10.94 5.16 26.75
C GLU A 150 11.96 4.32 27.57
N ARG A 151 12.96 3.77 26.90
CA ARG A 151 14.06 3.02 27.56
C ARG A 151 15.21 3.91 28.01
N GLY A 152 15.13 5.22 27.79
CA GLY A 152 16.18 6.19 28.16
C GLY A 152 17.48 6.03 27.35
N LEU A 153 17.41 5.41 26.17
CA LEU A 153 18.55 5.15 25.30
C LEU A 153 18.73 6.22 24.22
N CYS A 154 17.79 7.17 24.11
CA CYS A 154 17.87 8.26 23.16
C CYS A 154 18.81 9.35 23.68
N THR A 155 20.05 9.34 23.21
CA THR A 155 21.00 10.42 23.47
C THR A 155 20.78 11.58 22.51
N PRO A 156 21.24 12.81 22.81
CA PRO A 156 21.13 13.94 21.88
C PRO A 156 21.73 13.67 20.50
N ALA A 157 22.78 12.86 20.41
CA ALA A 157 23.41 12.47 19.15
C ALA A 157 22.48 11.53 18.34
N VAL A 158 21.80 10.60 18.99
CA VAL A 158 20.79 9.73 18.36
C VAL A 158 19.61 10.54 17.84
N GLU A 159 19.13 11.49 18.64
CA GLU A 159 17.98 12.32 18.29
C GLU A 159 18.26 13.20 17.06
N VAL A 160 19.43 13.81 16.97
CA VAL A 160 19.84 14.60 15.80
C VAL A 160 19.86 13.75 14.52
N GLN A 161 20.41 12.54 14.60
CA GLN A 161 20.45 11.61 13.46
C GLN A 161 19.05 11.16 13.04
N LEU A 162 18.18 10.81 13.99
CA LEU A 162 16.81 10.39 13.70
C LEU A 162 16.02 11.51 13.02
N LYS A 163 16.07 12.74 13.54
CA LYS A 163 15.43 13.91 12.94
C LYS A 163 15.92 14.19 11.52
N ALA A 164 17.22 14.02 11.28
CA ALA A 164 17.79 14.20 9.95
C ALA A 164 17.28 13.15 8.93
N GLN A 165 17.04 11.92 9.37
CA GLN A 165 16.49 10.86 8.52
C GLN A 165 14.97 11.03 8.33
N GLU A 166 14.23 11.38 9.37
CA GLU A 166 12.79 11.65 9.30
C GLU A 166 12.45 12.81 8.33
N ALA A 167 13.33 13.80 8.23
CA ALA A 167 13.18 14.91 7.28
C ALA A 167 13.33 14.51 5.81
N GLN A 168 13.90 13.33 5.54
CA GLN A 168 14.09 12.81 4.18
C GLN A 168 12.94 11.89 3.72
N GLY A 169 12.02 11.52 4.62
CA GLY A 169 10.80 10.72 4.34
C GLY A 169 10.81 9.35 4.97
#